data_02a9ce1648d4c2e599af2287c52be71c
#
_entry.id   02a9ce1648d4c2e599af2287c52be71c
#
_cell.length_a   1.000
_cell.length_b   1.000
_cell.length_c   1.000
_cell.angle_alpha   90.00
_cell.angle_beta   90.00
_cell.angle_gamma   90.00
#
_symmetry.space_group_name_H-M   'P 1'
#
loop_
_entity.id
_entity.type
_entity.pdbx_description
1 polymer ?
#
loop_
_entity_poly.entity_id
_entity_poly.type
_entity_poly.pdbx_seq_one_letter_code
_entity_poly.pdbx_strand_id
1 'polypeptide(L)'
;SDVCSSDLFSARRLEAEPLRDALLAASGGLDLRSGGPATHELGSPRRSLYIQTARWDRANFATLFDAANPDASVEGRAVSTVAPQALFLMNHAIVSEVACRMAGEAARGAPKDGTARIRWLFRRALSRDPTPAETEIASQLLRDAAEADGGDPWPSLARVLLMGNEFVTVD
;
A
#
# COMPACT_ATOMS: atom_id res chain seq x y z
N SER A 1 -1.83 39.20 10.81
CA SER A 1 -1.37 38.44 9.65
C SER A 1 -1.05 37.03 10.12
N ASP A 2 -2.09 36.20 10.09
CA ASP A 2 -1.97 34.77 10.39
C ASP A 2 -1.40 34.10 9.14
N VAL A 3 -0.09 33.93 9.12
CA VAL A 3 0.56 32.96 8.22
C VAL A 3 0.16 31.60 8.77
N CYS A 4 -0.82 30.99 8.13
CA CYS A 4 -1.36 29.70 8.47
C CYS A 4 -0.22 28.68 8.41
N SER A 5 0.06 27.98 9.48
CA SER A 5 1.13 26.98 9.63
C SER A 5 0.91 25.72 8.78
N SER A 6 -0.03 25.74 7.84
CA SER A 6 -0.31 24.65 6.90
C SER A 6 0.72 24.47 5.80
N ASP A 7 1.62 25.45 5.60
CA ASP A 7 2.67 25.38 4.56
C ASP A 7 3.96 24.67 5.02
N LEU A 8 4.02 24.19 6.28
CA LEU A 8 5.23 23.59 6.82
C LEU A 8 5.40 22.10 6.49
N PHE A 9 4.34 21.43 6.05
CA PHE A 9 4.40 20.02 5.69
C PHE A 9 3.69 19.80 4.34
N SER A 10 4.48 19.74 3.27
CA SER A 10 3.96 19.30 1.98
C SER A 10 3.77 17.78 2.00
N ALA A 11 2.58 17.31 1.62
CA ALA A 11 2.33 15.88 1.43
C ALA A 11 3.41 15.27 0.53
N ARG A 12 4.02 14.21 1.01
CA ARG A 12 5.17 13.58 0.39
C ARG A 12 4.89 12.10 0.15
N ARG A 13 5.20 11.62 -1.06
CA ARG A 13 5.06 10.19 -1.37
C ARG A 13 6.01 9.36 -0.50
N LEU A 14 5.54 8.20 -0.05
CA LEU A 14 6.38 7.21 0.63
C LEU A 14 7.51 6.75 -0.31
N GLU A 15 8.69 6.59 0.24
CA GLU A 15 9.81 5.96 -0.44
C GLU A 15 9.56 4.45 -0.65
N ALA A 16 10.38 3.80 -1.47
CA ALA A 16 10.21 2.40 -1.83
C ALA A 16 10.09 1.46 -0.61
N GLU A 17 11.01 1.57 0.34
CA GLU A 17 11.07 0.69 1.49
C GLU A 17 9.88 0.87 2.44
N PRO A 18 9.53 2.10 2.86
CA PRO A 18 8.30 2.35 3.63
C PRO A 18 7.03 1.93 2.91
N LEU A 19 6.92 2.17 1.60
CA LEU A 19 5.73 1.79 0.82
C LEU A 19 5.53 0.27 0.81
N ARG A 20 6.61 -0.50 0.57
CA ARG A 20 6.55 -1.95 0.62
C ARG A 20 6.19 -2.47 2.01
N ASP A 21 6.83 -1.93 3.05
CA ASP A 21 6.54 -2.32 4.42
C ASP A 21 5.10 -1.96 4.83
N ALA A 22 4.57 -0.82 4.35
CA ALA A 22 3.18 -0.43 4.56
C ALA A 22 2.20 -1.39 3.89
N LEU A 23 2.46 -1.83 2.65
CA LEU A 23 1.67 -2.85 1.95
C LEU A 23 1.61 -4.15 2.76
N LEU A 24 2.76 -4.66 3.21
CA LEU A 24 2.81 -5.88 4.02
C LEU A 24 2.16 -5.70 5.39
N ALA A 25 2.36 -4.55 6.04
CA ALA A 25 1.73 -4.24 7.32
C ALA A 25 0.21 -4.17 7.20
N ALA A 26 -0.32 -3.56 6.15
CA ALA A 26 -1.76 -3.49 5.88
C ALA A 26 -2.40 -4.87 5.80
N SER A 27 -1.72 -5.86 5.22
CA SER A 27 -2.19 -7.25 5.17
C SER A 27 -1.92 -8.08 6.42
N GLY A 28 -1.29 -7.50 7.46
CA GLY A 28 -0.84 -8.26 8.64
C GLY A 28 0.33 -9.22 8.35
N GLY A 29 0.92 -9.13 7.17
CA GLY A 29 1.99 -10.03 6.73
C GLY A 29 3.41 -9.56 7.04
N LEU A 30 3.59 -8.37 7.65
CA LEU A 30 4.92 -7.85 7.95
C LEU A 30 5.53 -8.52 9.18
N ASP A 31 6.70 -9.13 9.02
CA ASP A 31 7.50 -9.69 10.10
C ASP A 31 8.45 -8.63 10.67
N LEU A 32 8.23 -8.25 11.92
CA LEU A 32 9.01 -7.24 12.63
C LEU A 32 10.26 -7.79 13.33
N ARG A 33 10.53 -9.09 13.26
CA ARG A 33 11.70 -9.68 13.89
C ARG A 33 13.00 -9.12 13.33
N SER A 34 13.93 -8.79 14.23
CA SER A 34 15.26 -8.28 13.87
C SER A 34 16.25 -9.43 13.65
N GLY A 35 17.25 -9.19 12.78
CA GLY A 35 18.33 -10.12 12.48
C GLY A 35 17.94 -11.22 11.48
N GLY A 36 18.86 -12.12 11.19
CA GLY A 36 18.70 -13.20 10.23
C GLY A 36 19.14 -12.86 8.79
N PRO A 37 19.05 -13.81 7.86
CA PRO A 37 19.56 -13.66 6.51
C PRO A 37 18.73 -12.64 5.69
N ALA A 38 19.37 -12.03 4.72
CA ALA A 38 18.70 -11.18 3.72
C ALA A 38 17.90 -12.04 2.73
N THR A 39 16.95 -11.42 2.05
CA THR A 39 16.12 -12.06 1.02
C THR A 39 16.11 -11.23 -0.26
N HIS A 40 15.82 -11.87 -1.39
CA HIS A 40 15.67 -11.21 -2.70
C HIS A 40 14.19 -11.06 -3.10
N GLU A 41 13.28 -11.68 -2.36
CA GLU A 41 11.87 -11.75 -2.73
C GLU A 41 11.11 -10.51 -2.28
N LEU A 42 10.48 -9.80 -3.21
CA LEU A 42 9.63 -8.65 -2.93
C LEU A 42 8.43 -9.02 -2.04
N GLY A 43 7.86 -10.21 -2.21
CA GLY A 43 6.75 -10.74 -1.42
C GLY A 43 7.15 -11.31 -0.05
N SER A 44 8.44 -11.36 0.28
CA SER A 44 8.90 -11.85 1.59
C SER A 44 8.25 -11.06 2.73
N PRO A 45 7.82 -11.72 3.83
CA PRO A 45 7.23 -11.03 4.97
C PRO A 45 8.21 -10.13 5.74
N ARG A 46 9.50 -10.26 5.48
CA ARG A 46 10.52 -9.48 6.18
C ARG A 46 10.47 -7.99 5.80
N ARG A 47 10.90 -7.12 6.75
CA ARG A 47 11.04 -5.70 6.49
C ARG A 47 11.98 -5.43 5.32
N SER A 48 11.73 -4.35 4.60
CA SER A 48 12.52 -3.93 3.43
C SER A 48 14.00 -3.73 3.73
N LEU A 49 14.35 -3.46 4.98
CA LEU A 49 15.75 -3.42 5.47
C LEU A 49 16.53 -4.71 5.16
N TYR A 50 15.86 -5.85 5.05
CA TYR A 50 16.48 -7.16 4.78
C TYR A 50 16.37 -7.59 3.32
N ILE A 51 15.84 -6.74 2.43
CA ILE A 51 15.83 -7.00 0.99
C ILE A 51 17.20 -6.66 0.42
N GLN A 52 17.79 -7.62 -0.28
CA GLN A 52 19.03 -7.36 -1.01
C GLN A 52 18.74 -6.55 -2.27
N THR A 53 19.46 -5.45 -2.43
CA THR A 53 19.44 -4.65 -3.65
C THR A 53 20.63 -5.05 -4.52
N ALA A 54 20.35 -5.69 -5.65
CA ALA A 54 21.39 -6.11 -6.58
C ALA A 54 21.68 -5.00 -7.60
N ARG A 55 22.96 -4.70 -7.86
CA ARG A 55 23.38 -3.67 -8.81
C ARG A 55 22.89 -3.88 -10.24
N TRP A 56 22.67 -5.13 -10.64
CA TRP A 56 22.20 -5.46 -12.00
C TRP A 56 20.67 -5.42 -12.16
N ASP A 57 19.92 -5.41 -11.06
CA ASP A 57 18.45 -5.41 -11.11
C ASP A 57 17.90 -3.98 -11.04
N ARG A 58 17.99 -3.28 -12.16
CA ARG A 58 17.52 -1.88 -12.30
C ARG A 58 16.03 -1.75 -12.64
N ALA A 59 15.34 -2.85 -12.91
CA ALA A 59 13.93 -2.87 -13.29
C ALA A 59 13.01 -3.28 -12.14
N ASN A 60 13.50 -3.25 -10.90
CA ASN A 60 12.78 -3.71 -9.73
C ASN A 60 11.94 -2.59 -9.07
N PHE A 61 11.15 -3.00 -8.09
CA PHE A 61 10.34 -2.11 -7.27
C PHE A 61 11.14 -0.94 -6.67
N ALA A 62 12.35 -1.21 -6.19
CA ALA A 62 13.21 -0.21 -5.56
C ALA A 62 13.54 0.94 -6.52
N THR A 63 13.96 0.62 -7.74
CA THR A 63 14.25 1.63 -8.78
C THR A 63 12.99 2.39 -9.20
N LEU A 64 11.86 1.70 -9.32
CA LEU A 64 10.60 2.31 -9.72
C LEU A 64 10.10 3.34 -8.69
N PHE A 65 10.36 3.10 -7.40
CA PHE A 65 9.91 3.96 -6.29
C PHE A 65 11.05 4.77 -5.66
N ASP A 66 12.06 5.12 -6.46
CA ASP A 66 13.15 6.05 -6.09
C ASP A 66 13.96 5.61 -4.86
N ALA A 67 14.20 4.32 -4.69
CA ALA A 67 15.12 3.82 -3.67
C ALA A 67 16.54 4.32 -3.89
N ALA A 68 17.36 4.28 -2.84
CA ALA A 68 18.77 4.67 -2.93
C ALA A 68 19.49 3.87 -4.01
N ASN A 69 20.24 4.59 -4.88
CA ASN A 69 21.10 3.96 -5.87
C ASN A 69 22.30 3.29 -5.16
N PRO A 70 22.47 1.95 -5.28
CA PRO A 70 23.58 1.27 -4.64
C PRO A 70 24.96 1.60 -5.26
N ASP A 71 24.97 2.23 -6.45
CA ASP A 71 26.19 2.53 -7.21
C ASP A 71 26.73 3.95 -6.98
N ALA A 72 25.95 4.82 -6.33
CA ALA A 72 26.32 6.22 -6.16
C ALA A 72 25.96 6.74 -4.77
N SER A 73 26.88 7.49 -4.18
CA SER A 73 26.58 8.32 -3.01
C SER A 73 25.89 9.58 -3.50
N VAL A 74 24.64 9.80 -3.06
CA VAL A 74 23.87 11.00 -3.39
C VAL A 74 23.51 11.74 -2.11
N GLU A 75 23.48 13.07 -2.17
CA GLU A 75 23.14 13.92 -1.05
C GLU A 75 21.69 13.74 -0.57
N GLY A 76 20.79 13.41 -1.47
CA GLY A 76 19.37 13.16 -1.19
C GLY A 76 18.75 12.20 -2.21
N ARG A 77 17.64 11.59 -1.84
CA ARG A 77 16.87 10.75 -2.76
C ARG A 77 16.03 11.62 -3.68
N ALA A 78 15.97 11.26 -4.95
CA ALA A 78 14.97 11.82 -5.84
C ALA A 78 13.57 11.36 -5.39
N VAL A 79 12.57 12.20 -5.56
CA VAL A 79 11.16 11.82 -5.39
C VAL A 79 10.47 12.11 -6.71
N SER A 80 10.05 11.05 -7.37
CA SER A 80 9.31 11.15 -8.64
C SER A 80 7.87 10.66 -8.45
N THR A 81 6.95 11.22 -9.23
CA THR A 81 5.57 10.71 -9.36
C THR A 81 5.34 10.46 -10.84
N VAL A 82 5.41 9.21 -11.24
CA VAL A 82 5.37 8.80 -12.65
C VAL A 82 4.32 7.71 -12.87
N ALA A 83 3.73 7.68 -14.07
CA ALA A 83 2.71 6.72 -14.44
C ALA A 83 3.10 5.24 -14.21
N PRO A 84 4.34 4.79 -14.42
CA PRO A 84 4.74 3.42 -14.13
C PRO A 84 4.55 2.99 -12.66
N GLN A 85 4.63 3.91 -11.69
CA GLN A 85 4.36 3.61 -10.28
C GLN A 85 2.88 3.26 -10.05
N ALA A 86 1.97 4.05 -10.63
CA ALA A 86 0.54 3.76 -10.59
C ALA A 86 0.21 2.43 -11.28
N LEU A 87 0.80 2.17 -12.46
CA LEU A 87 0.63 0.91 -13.18
C LEU A 87 1.15 -0.29 -12.38
N PHE A 88 2.24 -0.14 -11.66
CA PHE A 88 2.73 -1.18 -10.74
C PHE A 88 1.70 -1.49 -9.66
N LEU A 89 1.20 -0.49 -8.95
CA LEU A 89 0.20 -0.67 -7.89
C LEU A 89 -1.10 -1.30 -8.43
N MET A 90 -1.47 -0.99 -9.67
CA MET A 90 -2.66 -1.56 -10.32
C MET A 90 -2.49 -3.02 -10.71
N ASN A 91 -1.30 -3.44 -11.15
CA ASN A 91 -1.14 -4.72 -11.87
C ASN A 91 -0.21 -5.73 -11.19
N HIS A 92 0.63 -5.31 -10.24
CA HIS A 92 1.62 -6.20 -9.67
C HIS A 92 1.00 -7.21 -8.69
N ALA A 93 1.45 -8.46 -8.78
CA ALA A 93 0.92 -9.58 -8.00
C ALA A 93 0.97 -9.33 -6.48
N ILE A 94 2.02 -8.68 -5.96
CA ILE A 94 2.15 -8.38 -4.53
C ILE A 94 0.98 -7.54 -4.01
N VAL A 95 0.49 -6.57 -4.78
CA VAL A 95 -0.63 -5.71 -4.37
C VAL A 95 -1.93 -6.51 -4.35
N SER A 96 -2.13 -7.38 -5.34
CA SER A 96 -3.27 -8.29 -5.39
C SER A 96 -3.27 -9.28 -4.22
N GLU A 97 -2.11 -9.88 -3.90
CA GLU A 97 -1.96 -10.78 -2.76
C GLU A 97 -2.23 -10.08 -1.43
N VAL A 98 -1.68 -8.87 -1.25
CA VAL A 98 -1.93 -8.03 -0.06
C VAL A 98 -3.42 -7.72 0.06
N ALA A 99 -4.08 -7.32 -1.02
CA ALA A 99 -5.51 -7.01 -1.05
C ALA A 99 -6.37 -8.26 -0.69
N CYS A 100 -6.04 -9.42 -1.24
CA CYS A 100 -6.71 -10.68 -0.88
C CYS A 100 -6.54 -11.03 0.61
N ARG A 101 -5.34 -10.87 1.17
CA ARG A 101 -5.10 -11.09 2.60
C ARG A 101 -5.87 -10.12 3.47
N MET A 102 -5.88 -8.82 3.12
CA MET A 102 -6.66 -7.80 3.83
C MET A 102 -8.16 -8.12 3.83
N ALA A 103 -8.71 -8.52 2.68
CA ALA A 103 -10.12 -8.92 2.57
C ALA A 103 -10.44 -10.13 3.47
N GLY A 104 -9.55 -11.12 3.51
CA GLY A 104 -9.66 -12.28 4.39
C GLY A 104 -9.61 -11.91 5.88
N GLU A 105 -8.72 -11.00 6.28
CA GLU A 105 -8.67 -10.48 7.66
C GLU A 105 -9.93 -9.69 8.03
N ALA A 106 -10.42 -8.83 7.13
CA ALA A 106 -11.67 -8.10 7.34
C ALA A 106 -12.86 -9.05 7.51
N ALA A 107 -12.91 -10.14 6.75
CA ALA A 107 -13.95 -11.17 6.89
C ALA A 107 -13.89 -11.89 8.23
N ARG A 108 -12.70 -12.11 8.80
CA ARG A 108 -12.53 -12.68 10.14
C ARG A 108 -12.91 -11.70 11.24
N GLY A 109 -12.55 -10.41 11.08
CA GLY A 109 -12.83 -9.37 12.08
C GLY A 109 -14.29 -8.91 12.12
N ALA A 110 -15.00 -8.95 10.99
CA ALA A 110 -16.40 -8.51 10.85
C ALA A 110 -17.17 -9.43 9.89
N PRO A 111 -17.49 -10.68 10.28
CA PRO A 111 -17.95 -11.71 9.35
C PRO A 111 -19.33 -11.46 8.75
N LYS A 112 -20.21 -10.68 9.40
CA LYS A 112 -21.62 -10.54 9.02
C LYS A 112 -22.05 -9.11 8.67
N ASP A 113 -21.20 -8.11 8.85
CA ASP A 113 -21.53 -6.71 8.65
C ASP A 113 -20.64 -6.08 7.57
N GLY A 114 -21.22 -5.80 6.40
CA GLY A 114 -20.51 -5.18 5.30
C GLY A 114 -19.96 -3.80 5.65
N THR A 115 -20.71 -2.99 6.38
CA THR A 115 -20.28 -1.66 6.81
C THR A 115 -19.10 -1.76 7.80
N ALA A 116 -19.14 -2.70 8.72
CA ALA A 116 -18.03 -2.95 9.64
C ALA A 116 -16.77 -3.44 8.91
N ARG A 117 -16.91 -4.26 7.84
CA ARG A 117 -15.78 -4.66 6.99
C ARG A 117 -15.19 -3.48 6.21
N ILE A 118 -16.03 -2.60 5.63
CA ILE A 118 -15.57 -1.37 4.97
C ILE A 118 -14.76 -0.54 5.96
N ARG A 119 -15.31 -0.29 7.15
CA ARG A 119 -14.62 0.46 8.22
C ARG A 119 -13.29 -0.19 8.59
N TRP A 120 -13.25 -1.51 8.72
CA TRP A 120 -12.03 -2.25 9.03
C TRP A 120 -10.95 -2.04 7.96
N LEU A 121 -11.32 -2.12 6.67
CA LEU A 121 -10.39 -1.90 5.55
C LEU A 121 -9.83 -0.46 5.55
N PHE A 122 -10.68 0.54 5.75
CA PHE A 122 -10.26 1.95 5.85
C PHE A 122 -9.30 2.17 7.01
N ARG A 123 -9.64 1.68 8.21
CA ARG A 123 -8.75 1.79 9.38
C ARG A 123 -7.41 1.10 9.14
N ARG A 124 -7.43 -0.03 8.46
CA ARG A 124 -6.22 -0.82 8.23
C ARG A 124 -5.32 -0.19 7.16
N ALA A 125 -5.88 0.36 6.09
CA ALA A 125 -5.14 1.02 5.02
C ALA A 125 -4.80 2.47 5.36
N LEU A 126 -5.76 3.25 5.87
CA LEU A 126 -5.69 4.70 5.97
C LEU A 126 -5.70 5.23 7.42
N SER A 127 -5.73 4.33 8.40
CA SER A 127 -5.72 4.66 9.84
C SER A 127 -6.87 5.57 10.30
N ARG A 128 -7.96 5.65 9.52
CA ARG A 128 -9.16 6.44 9.83
C ARG A 128 -10.44 5.71 9.47
N ASP A 129 -11.55 6.20 9.95
CA ASP A 129 -12.87 5.74 9.52
C ASP A 129 -13.25 6.33 8.15
N PRO A 130 -14.04 5.60 7.33
CA PRO A 130 -14.61 6.16 6.11
C PRO A 130 -15.66 7.22 6.46
N THR A 131 -15.74 8.25 5.63
CA THR A 131 -16.87 9.18 5.63
C THR A 131 -18.15 8.49 5.15
N PRO A 132 -19.35 9.07 5.40
CA PRO A 132 -20.60 8.54 4.84
C PRO A 132 -20.56 8.38 3.31
N ALA A 133 -19.99 9.36 2.60
CA ALA A 133 -19.86 9.33 1.15
C ALA A 133 -18.92 8.20 0.68
N GLU A 134 -17.78 8.02 1.34
CA GLU A 134 -16.85 6.92 1.04
C GLU A 134 -17.48 5.54 1.31
N THR A 135 -18.28 5.43 2.36
CA THR A 135 -19.00 4.19 2.68
C THR A 135 -20.01 3.84 1.57
N GLU A 136 -20.73 4.83 1.04
CA GLU A 136 -21.66 4.61 -0.07
C GLU A 136 -20.93 4.22 -1.36
N ILE A 137 -19.86 4.92 -1.72
CA ILE A 137 -19.00 4.60 -2.88
C ILE A 137 -18.42 3.19 -2.76
N ALA A 138 -17.89 2.85 -1.58
CA ALA A 138 -17.37 1.51 -1.32
C ALA A 138 -18.43 0.42 -1.46
N SER A 139 -19.65 0.69 -0.96
CA SER A 139 -20.77 -0.23 -1.07
C SER A 139 -21.21 -0.42 -2.53
N GLN A 140 -21.20 0.66 -3.33
CA GLN A 140 -21.50 0.56 -4.75
C GLN A 140 -20.45 -0.24 -5.50
N LEU A 141 -19.15 0.05 -5.26
CA LEU A 141 -18.04 -0.70 -5.87
C LEU A 141 -18.12 -2.20 -5.56
N LEU A 142 -18.50 -2.57 -4.33
CA LEU A 142 -18.66 -3.98 -3.95
C LEU A 142 -19.81 -4.65 -4.72
N ARG A 143 -20.93 -3.94 -4.96
CA ARG A 143 -22.04 -4.45 -5.79
C ARG A 143 -21.61 -4.65 -7.24
N ASP A 144 -21.00 -3.62 -7.84
CA ASP A 144 -20.54 -3.64 -9.22
C ASP A 144 -19.49 -4.75 -9.47
N ALA A 145 -18.55 -4.91 -8.54
CA ALA A 145 -17.52 -5.96 -8.63
C ALA A 145 -18.11 -7.37 -8.48
N ALA A 146 -19.11 -7.55 -7.64
CA ALA A 146 -19.81 -8.83 -7.49
C ALA A 146 -20.59 -9.20 -8.76
N GLU A 147 -21.20 -8.21 -9.43
CA GLU A 147 -21.94 -8.42 -10.69
C GLU A 147 -20.99 -8.72 -11.87
N ALA A 148 -19.82 -8.04 -11.93
CA ALA A 148 -18.89 -8.19 -13.04
C ALA A 148 -18.16 -9.54 -13.05
N ASP A 149 -17.63 -9.97 -11.89
CA ASP A 149 -16.74 -11.13 -11.81
C ASP A 149 -17.39 -12.35 -11.15
N GLY A 150 -18.54 -12.20 -10.48
CA GLY A 150 -19.22 -13.28 -9.74
C GLY A 150 -18.38 -13.86 -8.58
N GLY A 151 -17.23 -13.25 -8.26
CA GLY A 151 -16.32 -13.67 -7.22
C GLY A 151 -16.47 -12.85 -5.93
N ASP A 152 -15.47 -12.98 -5.04
CA ASP A 152 -15.39 -12.15 -3.83
C ASP A 152 -15.03 -10.70 -4.18
N PRO A 153 -15.89 -9.69 -3.95
CA PRO A 153 -15.62 -8.31 -4.33
C PRO A 153 -14.68 -7.57 -3.35
N TRP A 154 -14.43 -8.11 -2.16
CA TRP A 154 -13.67 -7.45 -1.10
C TRP A 154 -12.20 -7.16 -1.44
N PRO A 155 -11.48 -8.06 -2.16
CA PRO A 155 -10.13 -7.74 -2.64
C PRO A 155 -10.08 -6.53 -3.57
N SER A 156 -11.14 -6.28 -4.36
CA SER A 156 -11.21 -5.12 -5.25
C SER A 156 -11.26 -3.81 -4.45
N LEU A 157 -12.08 -3.74 -3.41
CA LEU A 157 -12.11 -2.58 -2.51
C LEU A 157 -10.77 -2.39 -1.79
N ALA A 158 -10.18 -3.46 -1.25
CA ALA A 158 -8.88 -3.39 -0.59
C ALA A 158 -7.80 -2.86 -1.55
N ARG A 159 -7.78 -3.31 -2.81
CA ARG A 159 -6.85 -2.84 -3.83
C ARG A 159 -7.02 -1.36 -4.16
N VAL A 160 -8.26 -0.87 -4.28
CA VAL A 160 -8.55 0.55 -4.50
C VAL A 160 -7.97 1.41 -3.38
N LEU A 161 -8.12 1.01 -2.12
CA LEU A 161 -7.56 1.72 -0.98
C LEU A 161 -6.02 1.74 -1.00
N LEU A 162 -5.37 0.62 -1.33
CA LEU A 162 -3.91 0.51 -1.40
C LEU A 162 -3.29 1.30 -2.56
N MET A 163 -4.06 1.59 -3.62
CA MET A 163 -3.62 2.39 -4.77
C MET A 163 -3.91 3.88 -4.60
N GLY A 164 -4.71 4.25 -3.62
CA GLY A 164 -5.10 5.63 -3.36
C GLY A 164 -3.92 6.51 -2.93
N ASN A 165 -3.94 7.79 -3.32
CA ASN A 165 -2.90 8.74 -2.94
C ASN A 165 -2.73 8.82 -1.42
N GLU A 166 -3.81 8.74 -0.65
CA GLU A 166 -3.78 8.78 0.80
C GLU A 166 -2.96 7.62 1.41
N PHE A 167 -2.92 6.45 0.76
CA PHE A 167 -2.10 5.33 1.22
C PHE A 167 -0.61 5.52 0.89
N VAL A 168 -0.31 6.14 -0.24
CA VAL A 168 1.07 6.25 -0.75
C VAL A 168 1.76 7.56 -0.36
N THR A 169 1.05 8.48 0.32
CA THR A 169 1.60 9.76 0.79
C THR A 169 1.54 9.89 2.30
N VAL A 170 2.40 10.70 2.85
CA VAL A 170 2.39 11.15 4.25
C VAL A 170 2.37 12.66 4.29
N ASP A 171 1.59 13.22 5.23
CA ASP A 171 1.51 14.65 5.53
C ASP A 171 2.50 15.02 6.63
#